data_3f329d96c1fc06f70b598a520c88db8c
#
_entry.id   3f329d96c1fc06f70b598a520c88db8c
#
_cell.length_a   1.000
_cell.length_b   1.000
_cell.length_c   1.000
_cell.angle_alpha   90.00
_cell.angle_beta   90.00
_cell.angle_gamma   90.00
#
_symmetry.space_group_name_H-M   'P 1'
#
loop_
_entity.id
_entity.type
_entity.pdbx_description
1 polymer ?
#
loop_
_entity_poly.entity_id
_entity_poly.type
_entity_poly.pdbx_seq_one_letter_code
_entity_poly.pdbx_strand_id
1 'polypeptide(L)'
;FAPEMEVIRFPSWDCLPYDRASPTLRTMAARIGTLHRLQQKTAKPQLILTTANAATQRTLTPFRIRQLVATLKPGERIGRDTLAALLQANGYVRTDTVHDSGEYAVRGGLVDLFPSGEEQALRLDFFGDEIESVRTFDPADQRTTGRIDGFTLLPASEALLDEESVKRFR
;
A
#
# COMPACT_ATOMS: atom_id res chain seq x y z
N PHE A 1 27.90 10.74 -12.33
CA PHE A 1 26.84 10.34 -11.38
C PHE A 1 26.96 8.83 -11.17
N ALA A 2 26.37 8.27 -10.15
CA ALA A 2 26.50 6.86 -9.75
C ALA A 2 25.25 6.06 -10.21
N PRO A 3 25.22 5.52 -11.45
CA PRO A 3 24.06 4.80 -12.00
C PRO A 3 23.74 3.51 -11.24
N GLU A 4 24.72 3.03 -10.44
CA GLU A 4 24.59 1.81 -9.64
C GLU A 4 23.91 2.06 -8.28
N MET A 5 23.72 3.33 -7.90
CA MET A 5 23.14 3.71 -6.62
C MET A 5 21.61 3.77 -6.73
N GLU A 6 20.94 3.11 -5.82
CA GLU A 6 19.48 3.21 -5.68
C GLU A 6 19.11 4.44 -4.84
N VAL A 7 18.35 5.36 -5.41
CA VAL A 7 17.87 6.56 -4.70
C VAL A 7 16.48 6.28 -4.17
N ILE A 8 16.34 6.30 -2.85
CA ILE A 8 15.08 6.07 -2.14
C ILE A 8 14.62 7.38 -1.51
N ARG A 9 13.37 7.78 -1.75
CA ARG A 9 12.78 9.00 -1.18
C ARG A 9 11.86 8.65 -0.03
N PHE A 10 12.10 9.23 1.15
CA PHE A 10 11.24 9.14 2.30
C PHE A 10 10.61 10.51 2.60
N PRO A 11 9.36 10.77 2.16
CA PRO A 11 8.74 12.08 2.29
C PRO A 11 8.30 12.35 3.74
N SER A 12 8.19 13.63 4.11
CA SER A 12 7.48 14.05 5.33
C SER A 12 5.97 13.94 5.11
N TRP A 13 5.21 13.93 6.20
CA TRP A 13 3.76 14.14 6.12
C TRP A 13 3.46 15.49 5.47
N ASP A 14 2.41 15.53 4.69
CA ASP A 14 1.90 16.69 3.96
C ASP A 14 0.84 17.48 4.78
N CYS A 15 0.85 17.31 6.09
CA CYS A 15 0.08 18.08 7.06
C CYS A 15 0.98 18.58 8.19
N LEU A 16 0.56 19.64 8.86
CA LEU A 16 1.28 20.16 10.02
C LEU A 16 0.91 19.39 11.29
N PRO A 17 1.84 19.29 12.27
CA PRO A 17 1.51 18.78 13.60
C PRO A 17 0.34 19.59 14.18
N TYR A 18 -0.63 18.88 14.75
CA TYR A 18 -1.87 19.44 15.33
C TYR A 18 -2.86 20.03 14.30
N ASP A 19 -2.62 19.85 13.01
CA ASP A 19 -3.62 20.17 12.00
C ASP A 19 -4.82 19.22 12.12
N ARG A 20 -6.00 19.69 11.69
CA ARG A 20 -7.22 18.86 11.64
C ARG A 20 -7.23 17.91 10.45
N ALA A 21 -6.26 18.03 9.55
CA ALA A 21 -6.10 17.18 8.40
C ALA A 21 -5.12 16.03 8.70
N SER A 22 -5.49 14.82 8.33
CA SER A 22 -4.57 13.68 8.29
C SER A 22 -3.66 13.77 7.06
N PRO A 23 -2.46 13.15 7.07
CA PRO A 23 -1.67 13.01 5.86
C PRO A 23 -2.47 12.33 4.75
N THR A 24 -2.22 12.70 3.50
CA THR A 24 -2.87 12.04 2.37
C THR A 24 -2.50 10.56 2.29
N LEU A 25 -3.42 9.73 1.80
CA LEU A 25 -3.16 8.30 1.58
C LEU A 25 -1.93 8.09 0.70
N ARG A 26 -1.77 8.91 -0.32
CA ARG A 26 -0.61 8.88 -1.22
C ARG A 26 0.71 9.08 -0.47
N THR A 27 0.78 10.05 0.43
CA THR A 27 1.97 10.30 1.25
C THR A 27 2.23 9.15 2.21
N MET A 28 1.21 8.65 2.90
CA MET A 28 1.35 7.49 3.80
C MET A 28 1.79 6.24 3.04
N ALA A 29 1.19 5.97 1.88
CA ALA A 29 1.56 4.85 1.02
C ALA A 29 3.02 4.93 0.56
N ALA A 30 3.49 6.10 0.11
CA ALA A 30 4.88 6.31 -0.29
C ALA A 30 5.87 6.06 0.86
N ARG A 31 5.52 6.49 2.08
CA ARG A 31 6.33 6.25 3.28
C ARG A 31 6.39 4.77 3.63
N ILE A 32 5.26 4.08 3.64
CA ILE A 32 5.19 2.64 3.93
C ILE A 32 5.95 1.84 2.88
N GLY A 33 5.78 2.15 1.60
CA GLY A 33 6.53 1.53 0.51
C GLY A 33 8.03 1.69 0.70
N THR A 34 8.49 2.88 1.07
CA THR A 34 9.89 3.15 1.38
C THR A 34 10.38 2.33 2.60
N LEU A 35 9.62 2.31 3.70
CA LEU A 35 9.98 1.54 4.89
C LEU A 35 10.03 0.03 4.60
N HIS A 36 9.12 -0.47 3.77
CA HIS A 36 9.16 -1.86 3.30
C HIS A 36 10.39 -2.11 2.43
N ARG A 37 10.68 -1.22 1.47
CA ARG A 37 11.84 -1.33 0.57
C ARG A 37 13.17 -1.37 1.35
N LEU A 38 13.30 -0.58 2.39
CA LEU A 38 14.50 -0.54 3.24
C LEU A 38 14.73 -1.85 4.04
N GLN A 39 13.71 -2.71 4.17
CA GLN A 39 13.85 -4.02 4.80
C GLN A 39 14.29 -5.10 3.82
N GLN A 40 14.23 -4.82 2.51
CA GLN A 40 14.66 -5.78 1.49
C GLN A 40 16.18 -5.78 1.37
N LYS A 41 16.75 -6.98 1.31
CA LYS A 41 18.19 -7.12 1.07
C LYS A 41 18.51 -6.68 -0.36
N THR A 42 19.48 -5.80 -0.51
CA THR A 42 20.01 -5.37 -1.79
C THR A 42 21.54 -5.37 -1.76
N ALA A 43 22.15 -5.70 -2.89
CA ALA A 43 23.59 -5.57 -3.08
C ALA A 43 23.99 -4.16 -3.59
N LYS A 44 23.01 -3.34 -4.00
CA LYS A 44 23.26 -1.99 -4.50
C LYS A 44 23.43 -1.00 -3.35
N PRO A 45 24.35 -0.06 -3.44
CA PRO A 45 24.41 1.07 -2.52
C PRO A 45 23.09 1.85 -2.56
N GLN A 46 22.57 2.23 -1.40
CA GLN A 46 21.31 2.98 -1.28
C GLN A 46 21.58 4.39 -0.76
N LEU A 47 20.97 5.39 -1.41
CA LEU A 47 20.93 6.77 -0.97
C LEU A 47 19.50 7.11 -0.55
N ILE A 48 19.31 7.42 0.74
CA ILE A 48 18.01 7.81 1.27
C ILE A 48 17.91 9.33 1.29
N LEU A 49 16.98 9.88 0.51
CA LEU A 49 16.66 11.30 0.52
C LEU A 49 15.44 11.53 1.42
N THR A 50 15.64 12.33 2.46
CA THR A 50 14.56 12.66 3.42
C THR A 50 14.74 14.08 3.95
N THR A 51 13.73 14.59 4.65
CA THR A 51 13.81 15.85 5.39
C THR A 51 14.11 15.59 6.88
N ALA A 52 14.67 16.58 7.57
CA ALA A 52 14.88 16.49 9.01
C ALA A 52 13.57 16.20 9.76
N ASN A 53 12.47 16.81 9.32
CA ASN A 53 11.15 16.57 9.89
C ASN A 53 10.72 15.11 9.72
N ALA A 54 10.83 14.55 8.50
CA ALA A 54 10.48 13.14 8.26
C ALA A 54 11.33 12.16 9.07
N ALA A 55 12.63 12.46 9.22
CA ALA A 55 13.57 11.61 9.97
C ALA A 55 13.27 11.56 11.48
N THR A 56 12.59 12.57 12.02
CA THR A 56 12.20 12.63 13.45
C THR A 56 10.78 12.15 13.71
N GLN A 57 9.98 11.90 12.68
CA GLN A 57 8.62 11.39 12.83
C GLN A 57 8.64 9.90 13.22
N ARG A 58 7.68 9.53 14.08
CA ARG A 58 7.47 8.12 14.43
C ARG A 58 6.92 7.37 13.22
N THR A 59 7.41 6.15 13.03
CA THR A 59 7.00 5.26 11.93
C THR A 59 6.55 3.90 12.47
N LEU A 60 5.91 3.10 11.64
CA LEU A 60 5.68 1.70 11.93
C LEU A 60 7.04 0.97 12.10
N THR A 61 7.11 0.08 13.09
CA THR A 61 8.31 -0.73 13.28
C THR A 61 8.48 -1.74 12.13
N PRO A 62 9.72 -2.16 11.80
CA PRO A 62 9.96 -3.20 10.80
C PRO A 62 9.17 -4.49 11.06
N PHE A 63 9.04 -4.88 12.33
CA PHE A 63 8.25 -6.05 12.73
C PHE A 63 6.78 -5.87 12.37
N ARG A 64 6.21 -4.69 12.66
CA ARG A 64 4.79 -4.43 12.39
C ARG A 64 4.50 -4.40 10.89
N ILE A 65 5.37 -3.77 10.10
CA ILE A 65 5.23 -3.78 8.63
C ILE A 65 5.19 -5.22 8.13
N ARG A 66 6.10 -6.09 8.56
CA ARG A 66 6.11 -7.51 8.13
C ARG A 66 4.86 -8.28 8.49
N GLN A 67 4.20 -7.96 9.60
CA GLN A 67 2.93 -8.60 9.98
C GLN A 67 1.76 -8.19 9.08
N LEU A 68 1.83 -7.01 8.49
CA LEU A 68 0.77 -6.41 7.67
C LEU A 68 0.93 -6.67 6.17
N VAL A 69 2.08 -7.21 5.78
CA VAL A 69 2.38 -7.54 4.39
C VAL A 69 1.73 -8.86 4.02
N ALA A 70 1.02 -8.88 2.92
CA ALA A 70 0.47 -10.08 2.31
C ALA A 70 0.92 -10.18 0.85
N THR A 71 1.22 -11.38 0.37
CA THR A 71 1.46 -11.63 -1.06
C THR A 71 0.20 -12.24 -1.64
N LEU A 72 -0.32 -11.64 -2.69
CA LEU A 72 -1.52 -12.11 -3.40
C LEU A 72 -1.16 -12.46 -4.84
N LYS A 73 -1.66 -13.60 -5.31
CA LYS A 73 -1.37 -14.13 -6.64
C LYS A 73 -2.56 -14.94 -7.19
N PRO A 74 -2.63 -15.16 -8.50
CA PRO A 74 -3.60 -16.07 -9.08
C PRO A 74 -3.51 -17.47 -8.44
N GLY A 75 -4.66 -18.08 -8.22
CA GLY A 75 -4.81 -19.37 -7.53
C GLY A 75 -4.91 -19.25 -6.00
N GLU A 76 -4.75 -18.06 -5.43
CA GLU A 76 -4.91 -17.83 -3.98
C GLU A 76 -6.40 -17.89 -3.60
N ARG A 77 -6.71 -18.65 -2.55
CA ARG A 77 -8.07 -18.73 -2.02
C ARG A 77 -8.27 -17.73 -0.87
N ILE A 78 -8.85 -16.61 -1.21
CA ILE A 78 -9.27 -15.57 -0.27
C ILE A 78 -10.61 -15.02 -0.74
N GLY A 79 -11.67 -15.19 0.03
CA GLY A 79 -12.98 -14.63 -0.33
C GLY A 79 -12.92 -13.10 -0.48
N ARG A 80 -13.68 -12.54 -1.41
CA ARG A 80 -13.74 -11.10 -1.68
C ARG A 80 -14.04 -10.28 -0.43
N ASP A 81 -14.97 -10.75 0.41
CA ASP A 81 -15.32 -10.05 1.65
C ASP A 81 -14.18 -10.10 2.66
N THR A 82 -13.44 -11.22 2.71
CA THR A 82 -12.24 -11.36 3.54
C THR A 82 -11.13 -10.42 3.05
N LEU A 83 -10.92 -10.33 1.72
CA LEU A 83 -9.98 -9.38 1.15
C LEU A 83 -10.39 -7.93 1.43
N ALA A 84 -11.68 -7.60 1.27
CA ALA A 84 -12.19 -6.26 1.57
C ALA A 84 -11.99 -5.89 3.04
N ALA A 85 -12.24 -6.81 3.96
CA ALA A 85 -11.99 -6.61 5.40
C ALA A 85 -10.48 -6.43 5.69
N LEU A 86 -9.61 -7.21 5.03
CA LEU A 86 -8.16 -7.07 5.15
C LEU A 86 -7.68 -5.70 4.63
N LEU A 87 -8.18 -5.26 3.47
CA LEU A 87 -7.87 -3.94 2.91
C LEU A 87 -8.28 -2.83 3.87
N GLN A 88 -9.50 -2.90 4.40
CA GLN A 88 -10.01 -1.92 5.36
C GLN A 88 -9.19 -1.89 6.66
N ALA A 89 -8.83 -3.05 7.20
CA ALA A 89 -7.96 -3.16 8.39
C ALA A 89 -6.55 -2.60 8.14
N ASN A 90 -6.07 -2.67 6.89
CA ASN A 90 -4.80 -2.10 6.45
C ASN A 90 -4.89 -0.61 6.04
N GLY A 91 -6.02 0.04 6.30
CA GLY A 91 -6.20 1.47 6.10
C GLY A 91 -6.54 1.89 4.67
N TYR A 92 -6.92 0.95 3.80
CA TYR A 92 -7.46 1.28 2.49
C TYR A 92 -8.84 1.89 2.60
N VAL A 93 -9.13 2.87 1.76
CA VAL A 93 -10.42 3.54 1.68
C VAL A 93 -11.25 2.92 0.55
N ARG A 94 -12.48 2.53 0.90
CA ARG A 94 -13.42 2.02 -0.11
C ARG A 94 -14.02 3.17 -0.91
N THR A 95 -13.96 3.05 -2.23
CA THR A 95 -14.50 4.01 -3.20
C THR A 95 -15.38 3.30 -4.23
N ASP A 96 -16.11 4.04 -5.03
CA ASP A 96 -16.87 3.48 -6.17
C ASP A 96 -15.94 3.20 -7.36
N THR A 97 -14.90 4.01 -7.51
CA THR A 97 -13.89 3.91 -8.57
C THR A 97 -12.53 4.27 -8.01
N VAL A 98 -11.54 3.43 -8.27
CA VAL A 98 -10.16 3.62 -7.78
C VAL A 98 -9.43 4.63 -8.66
N HIS A 99 -8.88 5.67 -8.04
CA HIS A 99 -8.08 6.71 -8.68
C HIS A 99 -6.70 6.87 -8.03
N ASP A 100 -6.62 6.79 -6.71
CA ASP A 100 -5.41 7.09 -5.95
C ASP A 100 -4.91 5.87 -5.14
N SER A 101 -3.61 5.89 -4.86
CA SER A 101 -2.98 4.87 -4.01
C SER A 101 -3.62 4.82 -2.62
N GLY A 102 -3.92 3.61 -2.14
CA GLY A 102 -4.63 3.38 -0.89
C GLY A 102 -6.15 3.29 -1.03
N GLU A 103 -6.69 3.33 -2.26
CA GLU A 103 -8.10 3.11 -2.53
C GLU A 103 -8.39 1.70 -3.00
N TYR A 104 -9.64 1.23 -2.77
CA TYR A 104 -10.17 0.00 -3.34
C TYR A 104 -11.65 0.10 -3.64
N ALA A 105 -12.12 -0.69 -4.63
CA ALA A 105 -13.52 -0.84 -5.02
C ALA A 105 -13.88 -2.31 -5.21
N VAL A 106 -15.12 -2.69 -4.83
CA VAL A 106 -15.62 -4.05 -5.04
C VAL A 106 -16.83 -3.97 -5.98
N ARG A 107 -16.74 -4.63 -7.13
CA ARG A 107 -17.76 -4.60 -8.18
C ARG A 107 -18.01 -6.01 -8.72
N GLY A 108 -19.11 -6.63 -8.33
CA GLY A 108 -19.44 -8.00 -8.75
C GLY A 108 -18.31 -9.00 -8.39
N GLY A 109 -17.74 -9.64 -9.39
CA GLY A 109 -16.61 -10.57 -9.25
C GLY A 109 -15.23 -9.91 -9.24
N LEU A 110 -15.16 -8.57 -9.19
CA LEU A 110 -13.92 -7.82 -9.29
C LEU A 110 -13.59 -7.08 -7.99
N VAL A 111 -12.32 -7.04 -7.65
CA VAL A 111 -11.78 -6.11 -6.66
C VAL A 111 -10.70 -5.28 -7.33
N ASP A 112 -10.96 -3.99 -7.46
CA ASP A 112 -9.99 -3.01 -7.92
C ASP A 112 -9.30 -2.40 -6.71
N LEU A 113 -7.98 -2.21 -6.76
CA LEU A 113 -7.24 -1.52 -5.71
C LEU A 113 -5.99 -0.85 -6.28
N PHE A 114 -5.53 0.20 -5.62
CA PHE A 114 -4.23 0.80 -5.92
C PHE A 114 -3.31 0.58 -4.71
N PRO A 115 -2.45 -0.48 -4.77
CA PRO A 115 -1.64 -0.85 -3.63
C PRO A 115 -0.60 0.21 -3.27
N SER A 116 -0.31 0.32 -1.98
CA SER A 116 0.80 1.14 -1.50
C SER A 116 2.13 0.60 -2.01
N GLY A 117 2.97 1.49 -2.53
CA GLY A 117 4.29 1.12 -3.05
C GLY A 117 4.31 0.63 -4.50
N GLU A 118 3.15 0.43 -5.11
CA GLU A 118 3.02 0.09 -6.52
C GLU A 118 2.84 1.36 -7.38
N GLU A 119 3.25 1.29 -8.64
CA GLU A 119 3.10 2.39 -9.61
C GLU A 119 1.79 2.29 -10.39
N GLN A 120 1.11 1.15 -10.34
CA GLN A 120 -0.09 0.85 -11.11
C GLN A 120 -1.21 0.33 -10.23
N ALA A 121 -2.43 0.69 -10.58
CA ALA A 121 -3.61 0.10 -9.97
C ALA A 121 -3.85 -1.33 -10.48
N LEU A 122 -4.42 -2.18 -9.64
CA LEU A 122 -4.61 -3.60 -9.87
C LEU A 122 -6.09 -3.97 -9.84
N ARG A 123 -6.46 -4.86 -10.73
CA ARG A 123 -7.78 -5.48 -10.82
C ARG A 123 -7.65 -6.98 -10.62
N LEU A 124 -8.29 -7.48 -9.58
CA LEU A 124 -8.35 -8.88 -9.24
C LEU A 124 -9.69 -9.43 -9.73
N ASP A 125 -9.63 -10.44 -10.60
CA ASP A 125 -10.80 -11.21 -11.00
C ASP A 125 -10.97 -12.39 -10.07
N PHE A 126 -12.19 -12.63 -9.62
CA PHE A 126 -12.53 -13.74 -8.73
C PHE A 126 -13.45 -14.74 -9.40
N PHE A 127 -13.11 -16.02 -9.26
CA PHE A 127 -14.03 -17.12 -9.50
C PHE A 127 -14.38 -17.78 -8.16
N GLY A 128 -15.57 -17.50 -7.65
CA GLY A 128 -15.93 -17.86 -6.27
C GLY A 128 -15.02 -17.14 -5.25
N ASP A 129 -14.30 -17.91 -4.46
CA ASP A 129 -13.35 -17.42 -3.44
C ASP A 129 -11.88 -17.50 -3.89
N GLU A 130 -11.62 -17.75 -5.17
CA GLU A 130 -10.28 -17.86 -5.72
C GLU A 130 -9.96 -16.66 -6.63
N ILE A 131 -8.75 -16.11 -6.49
CA ILE A 131 -8.23 -15.09 -7.43
C ILE A 131 -7.89 -15.79 -8.74
N GLU A 132 -8.65 -15.56 -9.79
CA GLU A 132 -8.42 -16.14 -11.12
C GLU A 132 -7.30 -15.42 -11.86
N SER A 133 -7.27 -14.09 -11.77
CA SER A 133 -6.25 -13.28 -12.42
C SER A 133 -5.97 -11.97 -11.68
N VAL A 134 -4.76 -11.45 -11.87
CA VAL A 134 -4.37 -10.11 -11.43
C VAL A 134 -3.93 -9.31 -12.65
N ARG A 135 -4.60 -8.18 -12.88
CA ARG A 135 -4.36 -7.31 -14.03
C ARG A 135 -4.01 -5.90 -13.56
N THR A 136 -3.14 -5.23 -14.29
CA THR A 136 -2.91 -3.80 -14.12
C THR A 136 -3.92 -3.00 -14.92
N PHE A 137 -4.30 -1.82 -14.44
CA PHE A 137 -5.17 -0.91 -15.17
C PHE A 137 -4.77 0.56 -14.94
N ASP A 138 -5.14 1.42 -15.88
CA ASP A 138 -4.96 2.87 -15.76
C ASP A 138 -6.14 3.46 -14.95
N PRO A 139 -5.88 4.11 -13.80
CA PRO A 139 -6.94 4.74 -13.01
C PRO A 139 -7.69 5.86 -13.73
N ALA A 140 -7.08 6.51 -14.73
CA ALA A 140 -7.69 7.64 -15.44
C ALA A 140 -8.83 7.20 -16.37
N ASP A 141 -8.66 6.10 -17.09
CA ASP A 141 -9.64 5.59 -18.06
C ASP A 141 -10.20 4.20 -17.70
N GLN A 142 -9.73 3.60 -16.61
CA GLN A 142 -10.14 2.29 -16.06
C GLN A 142 -9.85 1.11 -17.00
N ARG A 143 -9.00 1.29 -18.02
CA ARG A 143 -8.64 0.25 -18.97
C ARG A 143 -7.52 -0.62 -18.46
N THR A 144 -7.67 -1.92 -18.67
CA THR A 144 -6.62 -2.90 -18.37
C THR A 144 -5.40 -2.63 -19.26
N THR A 145 -4.22 -2.56 -18.64
CA THR A 145 -2.95 -2.28 -19.31
C THR A 145 -2.03 -3.50 -19.38
N GLY A 146 -2.23 -4.50 -18.50
CA GLY A 146 -1.39 -5.70 -18.48
C GLY A 146 -1.92 -6.77 -17.53
N ARG A 147 -1.12 -7.83 -17.36
CA ARG A 147 -1.34 -8.94 -16.42
C ARG A 147 -0.05 -9.17 -15.63
N ILE A 148 -0.18 -9.48 -14.36
CA ILE A 148 0.94 -9.80 -13.48
C ILE A 148 0.70 -11.12 -12.74
N ASP A 149 1.79 -11.77 -12.30
CA ASP A 149 1.75 -13.08 -11.64
C ASP A 149 1.50 -12.96 -10.12
N GLY A 150 1.40 -11.75 -9.60
CA GLY A 150 1.12 -11.47 -8.19
C GLY A 150 1.72 -10.14 -7.76
N PHE A 151 1.40 -9.72 -6.54
CA PHE A 151 1.89 -8.47 -5.96
C PHE A 151 1.98 -8.58 -4.44
N THR A 152 2.68 -7.63 -3.84
CA THR A 152 2.78 -7.48 -2.39
C THR A 152 1.82 -6.41 -1.91
N LEU A 153 0.83 -6.82 -1.11
CA LEU A 153 -0.09 -5.90 -0.46
C LEU A 153 0.57 -5.31 0.78
N LEU A 154 0.81 -4.01 0.78
CA LEU A 154 1.29 -3.22 1.91
C LEU A 154 0.13 -2.46 2.55
N PRO A 155 0.24 -2.06 3.84
CA PRO A 155 -0.74 -1.14 4.43
C PRO A 155 -0.82 0.19 3.67
N ALA A 156 -1.99 0.81 3.64
CA ALA A 156 -2.19 2.14 3.05
C ALA A 156 -2.03 3.27 4.07
N SER A 157 -2.07 2.96 5.37
CA SER A 157 -1.98 3.96 6.43
C SER A 157 -0.93 3.59 7.46
N GLU A 158 -0.18 4.60 7.94
CA GLU A 158 0.69 4.46 9.12
C GLU A 158 -0.10 4.46 10.43
N ALA A 159 -1.32 5.01 10.42
CA ALA A 159 -2.25 5.05 11.56
C ALA A 159 -3.30 3.95 11.42
N LEU A 160 -2.97 2.76 11.87
CA LEU A 160 -3.89 1.63 11.87
C LEU A 160 -4.74 1.66 13.14
N LEU A 161 -6.07 1.59 12.99
CA LEU A 161 -7.03 1.59 14.10
C LEU A 161 -7.32 0.15 14.55
N ASP A 162 -6.28 -0.66 14.77
CA ASP A 162 -6.43 -1.96 15.39
C ASP A 162 -6.48 -1.87 16.92
N GLU A 163 -6.90 -2.94 17.59
CA GLU A 163 -7.03 -2.98 19.04
C GLU A 163 -5.71 -2.67 19.77
N GLU A 164 -4.58 -3.07 19.21
CA GLU A 164 -3.26 -2.84 19.79
C GLU A 164 -2.87 -1.37 19.70
N SER A 165 -3.14 -0.74 18.54
CA SER A 165 -2.90 0.69 18.33
C SER A 165 -3.81 1.53 19.23
N VAL A 166 -5.10 1.20 19.34
CA VAL A 166 -6.04 1.90 20.22
C VAL A 166 -5.63 1.79 21.69
N LYS A 167 -5.11 0.64 22.15
CA LYS A 167 -4.60 0.49 23.52
C LYS A 167 -3.38 1.33 23.80
N ARG A 168 -2.54 1.62 22.81
CA ARG A 168 -1.36 2.50 22.98
C ARG A 168 -1.68 3.98 23.06
N PHE A 169 -2.84 4.39 22.58
CA PHE A 169 -3.30 5.78 22.62
C PHE A 169 -4.20 6.09 23.83
N ARG A 170 -4.51 5.12 24.68
CA ARG A 170 -5.18 5.27 25.96
C ARG A 170 -4.21 5.24 27.12
#